data_3518c1964ec7d5d1aeefc01962da3a77
#
_entry.id   3518c1964ec7d5d1aeefc01962da3a77
#
_cell.length_a   1.000
_cell.length_b   1.000
_cell.length_c   1.000
_cell.angle_alpha   90.00
_cell.angle_beta   90.00
_cell.angle_gamma   90.00
#
_symmetry.space_group_name_H-M   'P 1'
#
loop_
_entity.id
_entity.type
_entity.pdbx_description
1 polymer ?
#
loop_
_entity_poly.entity_id
_entity_poly.type
_entity_poly.pdbx_seq_one_letter_code
_entity_poly.pdbx_strand_id
1 'polypeptide(L)'
;MYPQVEQNLKHIISVIERMTQLISELKAFASRHRVPKGSADVIKVMYSAVALLNHSMEKNNIERRIKAPSMPLFVNCDELGLEQIFSNLISNALDSMEGSSYKRLDIAIRQANNKVIITIKDSGGGFAPEVVDRIFEPFFTTKRRGMGLGLAIVSEIVRNSNGALHASNHPEGGAVMTLTWPEWGEEHE
;
A
#
# COMPACT_ATOMS: atom_id res chain seq x y z
N MET A 1 25.10 -15.20 28.12
CA MET A 1 24.77 -14.65 26.78
C MET A 1 25.17 -13.18 26.80
N TYR A 2 25.94 -12.69 25.84
CA TYR A 2 26.49 -11.32 25.85
C TYR A 2 25.43 -10.33 25.34
N PRO A 3 24.82 -9.48 26.17
CA PRO A 3 23.74 -8.54 25.77
C PRO A 3 24.12 -7.64 24.59
N GLN A 4 25.40 -7.26 24.55
CA GLN A 4 25.94 -6.43 23.47
C GLN A 4 25.94 -7.15 22.10
N VAL A 5 26.18 -8.46 22.07
CA VAL A 5 26.15 -9.27 20.84
C VAL A 5 24.74 -9.39 20.32
N GLU A 6 23.76 -9.59 21.21
CA GLU A 6 22.34 -9.67 20.82
C GLU A 6 21.83 -8.33 20.26
N GLN A 7 22.23 -7.22 20.88
CA GLN A 7 21.89 -5.90 20.42
C GLN A 7 22.52 -5.58 19.06
N ASN A 8 23.78 -5.95 18.87
CA ASN A 8 24.47 -5.77 17.58
C ASN A 8 23.85 -6.64 16.48
N LEU A 9 23.45 -7.89 16.77
CA LEU A 9 22.75 -8.76 15.83
C LEU A 9 21.39 -8.17 15.43
N LYS A 10 20.59 -7.68 16.37
CA LYS A 10 19.31 -7.01 16.07
C LYS A 10 19.53 -5.78 15.18
N HIS A 11 20.58 -5.02 15.45
CA HIS A 11 20.92 -3.86 14.62
C HIS A 11 21.31 -4.27 13.19
N ILE A 12 22.17 -5.28 13.05
CA ILE A 12 22.57 -5.81 11.72
C ILE A 12 21.34 -6.30 10.94
N ILE A 13 20.46 -7.08 11.57
CA ILE A 13 19.23 -7.57 10.95
C ILE A 13 18.39 -6.40 10.45
N SER A 14 18.17 -5.37 11.29
CA SER A 14 17.39 -4.19 10.91
C SER A 14 18.01 -3.41 9.74
N VAL A 15 19.33 -3.36 9.63
CA VAL A 15 20.04 -2.73 8.50
C VAL A 15 19.86 -3.56 7.23
N ILE A 16 19.98 -4.88 7.31
CA ILE A 16 19.78 -5.79 6.17
C ILE A 16 18.34 -5.69 5.65
N GLU A 17 17.35 -5.75 6.53
CA GLU A 17 15.92 -5.60 6.17
C GLU A 17 15.69 -4.27 5.44
N ARG A 18 16.27 -3.19 5.97
CA ARG A 18 16.19 -1.87 5.35
C ARG A 18 16.86 -1.82 3.97
N MET A 19 18.05 -2.38 3.82
CA MET A 19 18.74 -2.46 2.51
C MET A 19 17.91 -3.25 1.50
N THR A 20 17.34 -4.37 1.91
CA THR A 20 16.47 -5.22 1.06
C THR A 20 15.25 -4.43 0.59
N GLN A 21 14.61 -3.69 1.50
CA GLN A 21 13.48 -2.82 1.14
C GLN A 21 13.87 -1.73 0.14
N LEU A 22 14.99 -1.02 0.39
CA LEU A 22 15.50 0.02 -0.51
C LEU A 22 15.80 -0.53 -1.92
N ILE A 23 16.43 -1.71 -2.00
CA ILE A 23 16.72 -2.39 -3.27
C ILE A 23 15.41 -2.75 -3.99
N SER A 24 14.41 -3.26 -3.27
CA SER A 24 13.11 -3.59 -3.83
C SER A 24 12.39 -2.36 -4.38
N GLU A 25 12.36 -1.26 -3.62
CA GLU A 25 11.78 0.01 -4.05
C GLU A 25 12.49 0.59 -5.28
N LEU A 26 13.83 0.55 -5.29
CA LEU A 26 14.63 1.02 -6.42
C LEU A 26 14.41 0.16 -7.68
N LYS A 27 14.34 -1.17 -7.52
CA LYS A 27 14.04 -2.11 -8.61
C LYS A 27 12.63 -1.86 -9.17
N ALA A 28 11.64 -1.68 -8.32
CA ALA A 28 10.27 -1.37 -8.71
C ALA A 28 10.21 -0.02 -9.45
N PHE A 29 10.93 0.99 -8.95
CA PHE A 29 11.03 2.29 -9.60
C PHE A 29 11.75 2.22 -10.96
N ALA A 30 12.82 1.44 -11.10
CA ALA A 30 13.49 1.22 -12.37
C ALA A 30 12.60 0.47 -13.38
N SER A 31 11.71 -0.38 -12.90
CA SER A 31 10.75 -1.15 -13.71
C SER A 31 9.43 -0.42 -13.98
N ARG A 32 9.30 0.86 -13.60
CA ARG A 32 8.06 1.67 -13.66
C ARG A 32 7.44 1.80 -15.05
N HIS A 33 8.22 1.61 -16.12
CA HIS A 33 7.72 1.67 -17.51
C HIS A 33 7.08 0.35 -17.96
N ARG A 34 6.98 -0.65 -17.08
CA ARG A 34 6.27 -1.89 -17.39
C ARG A 34 4.78 -1.61 -17.42
N VAL A 35 4.18 -1.74 -18.60
CA VAL A 35 2.72 -1.77 -18.73
C VAL A 35 2.25 -3.09 -18.10
N PRO A 36 1.40 -3.06 -17.09
CA PRO A 36 0.83 -4.28 -16.53
C PRO A 36 0.13 -5.07 -17.65
N LYS A 37 0.44 -6.35 -17.77
CA LYS A 37 -0.18 -7.22 -18.79
C LYS A 37 -1.08 -8.22 -18.11
N GLY A 38 -2.37 -8.13 -18.38
CA GLY A 38 -3.37 -9.08 -17.89
C GLY A 38 -4.32 -8.46 -16.87
N SER A 39 -5.22 -9.28 -16.37
CA SER A 39 -6.15 -8.94 -15.31
C SER A 39 -5.87 -9.77 -14.08
N ALA A 40 -6.16 -9.23 -12.90
CA ALA A 40 -6.05 -9.97 -11.65
C ALA A 40 -7.23 -9.67 -10.72
N ASP A 41 -7.56 -10.67 -9.90
CA ASP A 41 -8.56 -10.56 -8.86
C ASP A 41 -8.01 -9.75 -7.67
N VAL A 42 -8.54 -8.53 -7.53
CA VAL A 42 -8.10 -7.60 -6.47
C VAL A 42 -8.36 -8.13 -5.06
N ILE A 43 -9.41 -8.96 -4.89
CA ILE A 43 -9.77 -9.52 -3.58
C ILE A 43 -8.73 -10.56 -3.17
N LYS A 44 -8.39 -11.48 -4.08
CA LYS A 44 -7.37 -12.50 -3.85
C LYS A 44 -6.02 -11.86 -3.48
N VAL A 45 -5.58 -10.89 -4.29
CA VAL A 45 -4.26 -10.24 -4.09
C VAL A 45 -4.25 -9.41 -2.81
N MET A 46 -5.34 -8.70 -2.49
CA MET A 46 -5.47 -7.97 -1.23
C MET A 46 -5.29 -8.89 -0.02
N TYR A 47 -5.96 -10.05 0.00
CA TYR A 47 -5.81 -10.99 1.12
C TYR A 47 -4.39 -11.56 1.23
N SER A 48 -3.72 -11.82 0.11
CA SER A 48 -2.31 -12.23 0.09
C SER A 48 -1.39 -11.17 0.70
N ALA A 49 -1.56 -9.90 0.30
CA ALA A 49 -0.77 -8.79 0.84
C ALA A 49 -1.03 -8.57 2.36
N VAL A 50 -2.28 -8.67 2.79
CA VAL A 50 -2.63 -8.61 4.23
C VAL A 50 -1.99 -9.76 5.01
N ALA A 51 -1.98 -10.98 4.45
CA ALA A 51 -1.35 -12.14 5.09
C ALA A 51 0.16 -11.97 5.26
N LEU A 52 0.85 -11.41 4.27
CA LEU A 52 2.29 -11.11 4.35
C LEU A 52 2.62 -10.12 5.46
N LEU A 53 1.75 -9.13 5.70
CA LEU A 53 1.96 -8.08 6.70
C LEU A 53 1.31 -8.39 8.06
N ASN A 54 0.67 -9.57 8.20
CA ASN A 54 -0.07 -9.96 9.39
C ASN A 54 0.79 -9.90 10.67
N HIS A 55 2.00 -10.46 10.61
CA HIS A 55 2.93 -10.44 11.75
C HIS A 55 3.26 -9.01 12.22
N SER A 56 3.45 -8.09 11.29
CA SER A 56 3.69 -6.68 11.62
C SER A 56 2.47 -6.02 12.25
N MET A 57 1.27 -6.32 11.76
CA MET A 57 0.02 -5.79 12.33
C MET A 57 -0.22 -6.31 13.75
N GLU A 58 -0.04 -7.61 13.99
CA GLU A 58 -0.19 -8.23 15.30
C GLU A 58 0.82 -7.66 16.31
N LYS A 59 2.12 -7.59 15.93
CA LYS A 59 3.18 -7.01 16.77
C LYS A 59 2.89 -5.58 17.20
N ASN A 60 2.25 -4.80 16.32
CA ASN A 60 1.92 -3.40 16.57
C ASN A 60 0.51 -3.18 17.12
N ASN A 61 -0.25 -4.25 17.44
CA ASN A 61 -1.62 -4.21 17.93
C ASN A 61 -2.57 -3.41 17.02
N ILE A 62 -2.52 -3.65 15.71
CA ILE A 62 -3.36 -2.95 14.74
C ILE A 62 -4.66 -3.73 14.53
N GLU A 63 -5.78 -3.10 14.85
CA GLU A 63 -7.10 -3.61 14.50
C GLU A 63 -7.28 -3.53 12.99
N ARG A 64 -7.72 -4.62 12.36
CA ARG A 64 -8.01 -4.63 10.93
C ARG A 64 -9.48 -4.91 10.68
N ARG A 65 -10.05 -4.17 9.73
CA ARG A 65 -11.41 -4.41 9.24
C ARG A 65 -11.39 -4.50 7.73
N ILE A 66 -11.85 -5.60 7.19
CA ILE A 66 -11.89 -5.85 5.74
C ILE A 66 -13.34 -6.04 5.33
N LYS A 67 -13.77 -5.28 4.33
CA LYS A 67 -15.07 -5.41 3.67
C LYS A 67 -14.84 -5.62 2.19
N ALA A 68 -15.13 -6.82 1.70
CA ALA A 68 -15.00 -7.19 0.29
C ALA A 68 -16.20 -8.05 -0.12
N PRO A 69 -16.62 -8.01 -1.40
CA PRO A 69 -17.61 -8.93 -1.94
C PRO A 69 -17.10 -10.38 -1.88
N SER A 70 -18.04 -11.33 -1.96
CA SER A 70 -17.69 -12.76 -2.03
C SER A 70 -17.27 -13.20 -3.45
N MET A 71 -17.65 -12.45 -4.47
CA MET A 71 -17.31 -12.73 -5.86
C MET A 71 -15.99 -12.06 -6.25
N PRO A 72 -15.15 -12.71 -7.06
CA PRO A 72 -13.92 -12.11 -7.59
C PRO A 72 -14.23 -10.81 -8.34
N LEU A 73 -13.32 -9.82 -8.22
CA LEU A 73 -13.37 -8.58 -8.98
C LEU A 73 -12.04 -8.39 -9.72
N PHE A 74 -12.12 -8.37 -11.04
CA PHE A 74 -10.94 -8.25 -11.90
C PHE A 74 -10.73 -6.81 -12.35
N VAL A 75 -9.46 -6.41 -12.43
CA VAL A 75 -9.03 -5.12 -12.96
C VAL A 75 -7.90 -5.31 -13.97
N ASN A 76 -7.68 -4.33 -14.84
CA ASN A 76 -6.57 -4.31 -15.80
C ASN A 76 -5.24 -4.04 -15.12
N CYS A 77 -4.80 -4.97 -14.28
CA CYS A 77 -3.51 -4.92 -13.59
C CYS A 77 -3.06 -6.34 -13.30
N ASP A 78 -1.77 -6.66 -13.48
CA ASP A 78 -1.26 -7.98 -13.16
C ASP A 78 -1.15 -8.19 -11.62
N GLU A 79 -1.07 -9.46 -11.19
CA GLU A 79 -0.99 -9.79 -9.76
C GLU A 79 0.19 -9.08 -9.07
N LEU A 80 1.35 -9.03 -9.72
CA LEU A 80 2.56 -8.39 -9.17
C LEU A 80 2.38 -6.89 -8.96
N GLY A 81 1.73 -6.20 -9.90
CA GLY A 81 1.39 -4.78 -9.77
C GLY A 81 0.43 -4.53 -8.61
N LEU A 82 -0.62 -5.35 -8.47
CA LEU A 82 -1.56 -5.26 -7.35
C LEU A 82 -0.88 -5.57 -6.00
N GLU A 83 -0.02 -6.59 -5.93
CA GLU A 83 0.76 -6.90 -4.72
C GLU A 83 1.63 -5.71 -4.31
N GLN A 84 2.29 -5.07 -5.26
CA GLN A 84 3.10 -3.88 -5.02
C GLN A 84 2.26 -2.70 -4.51
N ILE A 85 1.07 -2.48 -5.10
CA ILE A 85 0.13 -1.45 -4.65
C ILE A 85 -0.29 -1.70 -3.20
N PHE A 86 -0.82 -2.90 -2.89
CA PHE A 86 -1.30 -3.21 -1.55
C PHE A 86 -0.19 -3.18 -0.51
N SER A 87 0.98 -3.75 -0.82
CA SER A 87 2.12 -3.75 0.10
C SER A 87 2.57 -2.33 0.44
N ASN A 88 2.68 -1.44 -0.55
CA ASN A 88 3.07 -0.05 -0.32
C ASN A 88 2.02 0.71 0.49
N LEU A 89 0.75 0.59 0.14
CA LEU A 89 -0.33 1.33 0.81
C LEU A 89 -0.53 0.85 2.24
N ILE A 90 -0.54 -0.47 2.47
CA ILE A 90 -0.68 -1.05 3.80
C ILE A 90 0.54 -0.69 4.66
N SER A 91 1.77 -0.85 4.16
CA SER A 91 2.98 -0.47 4.90
C SER A 91 2.96 1.02 5.27
N ASN A 92 2.54 1.90 4.36
CA ASN A 92 2.40 3.32 4.66
C ASN A 92 1.37 3.60 5.77
N ALA A 93 0.24 2.89 5.75
CA ALA A 93 -0.78 2.97 6.79
C ALA A 93 -0.24 2.49 8.16
N LEU A 94 0.53 1.39 8.19
CA LEU A 94 1.16 0.89 9.42
C LEU A 94 2.14 1.92 10.01
N ASP A 95 2.98 2.51 9.17
CA ASP A 95 3.95 3.53 9.58
C ASP A 95 3.26 4.80 10.12
N SER A 96 2.14 5.23 9.48
CA SER A 96 1.41 6.44 9.90
C SER A 96 0.79 6.30 11.29
N MET A 97 0.56 5.07 11.74
CA MET A 97 0.01 4.74 13.05
C MET A 97 1.08 4.49 14.12
N GLU A 98 2.38 4.57 13.78
CA GLU A 98 3.45 4.39 14.76
C GLU A 98 3.33 5.42 15.88
N GLY A 99 3.39 4.98 17.13
CA GLY A 99 3.21 5.84 18.31
C GLY A 99 1.77 6.21 18.67
N SER A 100 0.78 5.89 17.84
CA SER A 100 -0.62 6.14 18.16
C SER A 100 -1.15 5.16 19.22
N SER A 101 -2.01 5.64 20.11
CA SER A 101 -2.69 4.81 21.13
C SER A 101 -3.80 3.94 20.53
N TYR A 102 -4.44 4.41 19.46
CA TYR A 102 -5.45 3.68 18.71
C TYR A 102 -4.96 3.47 17.29
N LYS A 103 -4.97 2.20 16.84
CA LYS A 103 -4.44 1.80 15.53
C LYS A 103 -5.44 0.92 14.81
N ARG A 104 -6.00 1.42 13.72
CA ARG A 104 -6.95 0.69 12.90
C ARG A 104 -6.67 0.88 11.42
N LEU A 105 -6.69 -0.23 10.69
CA LEU A 105 -6.64 -0.31 9.24
C LEU A 105 -7.98 -0.82 8.71
N ASP A 106 -8.69 0.00 7.96
CA ASP A 106 -9.91 -0.37 7.27
C ASP A 106 -9.60 -0.53 5.77
N ILE A 107 -9.92 -1.69 5.20
CA ILE A 107 -9.84 -1.94 3.75
C ILE A 107 -11.24 -2.27 3.25
N ALA A 108 -11.73 -1.52 2.28
CA ALA A 108 -13.00 -1.77 1.65
C ALA A 108 -12.84 -1.91 0.14
N ILE A 109 -13.40 -2.99 -0.43
CA ILE A 109 -13.49 -3.22 -1.88
C ILE A 109 -14.96 -3.30 -2.25
N ARG A 110 -15.35 -2.59 -3.26
CA ARG A 110 -16.72 -2.61 -3.77
C ARG A 110 -16.76 -2.37 -5.27
N GLN A 111 -17.81 -2.85 -5.90
CA GLN A 111 -18.17 -2.53 -7.27
C GLN A 111 -19.30 -1.51 -7.27
N ALA A 112 -19.17 -0.47 -8.07
CA ALA A 112 -20.23 0.52 -8.26
C ALA A 112 -20.03 1.23 -9.62
N ASN A 113 -21.11 1.42 -10.38
CA ASN A 113 -21.12 2.14 -11.66
C ASN A 113 -20.05 1.62 -12.65
N ASN A 114 -19.97 0.30 -12.83
CA ASN A 114 -18.98 -0.40 -13.67
C ASN A 114 -17.53 -0.09 -13.30
N LYS A 115 -17.29 0.17 -12.01
CA LYS A 115 -15.95 0.43 -11.48
C LYS A 115 -15.70 -0.43 -10.27
N VAL A 116 -14.47 -0.91 -10.14
CA VAL A 116 -13.93 -1.48 -8.91
C VAL A 116 -13.33 -0.34 -8.10
N ILE A 117 -13.78 -0.18 -6.87
CA ILE A 117 -13.35 0.88 -5.96
C ILE A 117 -12.74 0.22 -4.74
N ILE A 118 -11.48 0.56 -4.46
CA ILE A 118 -10.73 0.09 -3.30
C ILE A 118 -10.44 1.30 -2.41
N THR A 119 -10.76 1.19 -1.13
CA THR A 119 -10.46 2.23 -0.15
C THR A 119 -9.62 1.62 0.96
N ILE A 120 -8.49 2.23 1.26
CA ILE A 120 -7.62 1.87 2.38
C ILE A 120 -7.55 3.09 3.28
N LYS A 121 -8.01 2.93 4.53
CA LYS A 121 -8.05 3.97 5.55
C LYS A 121 -7.24 3.54 6.76
N ASP A 122 -6.40 4.41 7.26
CA ASP A 122 -5.73 4.25 8.55
C ASP A 122 -6.28 5.22 9.61
N SER A 123 -5.95 4.99 10.85
CA SER A 123 -6.28 5.87 11.98
C SER A 123 -5.08 6.73 12.43
N GLY A 124 -4.10 6.92 11.57
CA GLY A 124 -2.92 7.72 11.85
C GLY A 124 -3.16 9.23 11.80
N GLY A 125 -2.10 10.00 11.66
CA GLY A 125 -2.18 11.46 11.63
C GLY A 125 -2.72 12.06 10.34
N GLY A 126 -2.89 11.27 9.28
CA GLY A 126 -3.27 11.76 7.95
C GLY A 126 -2.15 12.52 7.25
N PHE A 127 -2.50 13.23 6.20
CA PHE A 127 -1.58 14.08 5.43
C PHE A 127 -1.69 15.54 5.90
N ALA A 128 -0.56 16.21 6.09
CA ALA A 128 -0.59 17.66 6.27
C ALA A 128 -1.09 18.34 4.97
N PRO A 129 -1.90 19.40 5.06
CA PRO A 129 -2.50 20.03 3.87
C PRO A 129 -1.47 20.44 2.81
N GLU A 130 -0.28 20.87 3.26
CA GLU A 130 0.79 21.39 2.40
C GLU A 130 1.50 20.29 1.59
N VAL A 131 1.28 19.02 1.93
CA VAL A 131 2.00 17.90 1.29
C VAL A 131 1.11 17.01 0.44
N VAL A 132 -0.23 17.09 0.57
CA VAL A 132 -1.18 16.21 -0.13
C VAL A 132 -0.95 16.16 -1.63
N ASP A 133 -0.69 17.31 -2.26
CA ASP A 133 -0.47 17.38 -3.71
C ASP A 133 0.88 16.79 -4.14
N ARG A 134 1.80 16.63 -3.20
CA ARG A 134 3.18 16.19 -3.47
C ARG A 134 3.48 14.75 -3.09
N ILE A 135 2.56 14.09 -2.39
CA ILE A 135 2.81 12.73 -1.85
C ILE A 135 3.10 11.68 -2.94
N PHE A 136 2.72 11.95 -4.18
CA PHE A 136 2.97 11.08 -5.34
C PHE A 136 4.24 11.46 -6.12
N GLU A 137 4.92 12.55 -5.74
CA GLU A 137 6.21 12.92 -6.35
C GLU A 137 7.29 11.91 -5.94
N PRO A 138 8.10 11.40 -6.88
CA PRO A 138 9.25 10.55 -6.55
C PRO A 138 10.19 11.25 -5.57
N PHE A 139 10.71 10.50 -4.60
CA PHE A 139 11.63 10.97 -3.56
C PHE A 139 11.02 11.95 -2.55
N PHE A 140 9.74 12.27 -2.64
CA PHE A 140 9.07 13.06 -1.62
C PHE A 140 8.71 12.20 -0.41
N THR A 141 9.17 12.58 0.77
CA THR A 141 8.88 11.89 2.03
C THR A 141 8.92 12.85 3.22
N THR A 142 8.00 12.66 4.14
CA THR A 142 7.99 13.31 5.46
C THR A 142 8.57 12.40 6.54
N LYS A 143 8.87 11.13 6.21
CA LYS A 143 9.40 10.13 7.13
C LYS A 143 10.92 10.28 7.24
N ARG A 144 11.46 10.16 8.47
CA ARG A 144 12.92 10.12 8.70
C ARG A 144 13.60 8.92 8.01
N ARG A 145 12.84 7.85 7.75
CA ARG A 145 13.31 6.59 7.17
C ARG A 145 12.40 6.20 6.03
N GLY A 146 12.72 6.61 4.81
CA GLY A 146 11.96 6.28 3.60
C GLY A 146 12.55 7.00 2.42
N MET A 147 12.57 6.36 1.24
CA MET A 147 13.06 6.98 0.00
C MET A 147 11.99 7.86 -0.68
N GLY A 148 10.73 7.82 -0.25
CA GLY A 148 9.65 8.54 -0.91
C GLY A 148 9.29 7.98 -2.29
N LEU A 149 9.54 6.69 -2.53
CA LEU A 149 9.24 6.03 -3.81
C LEU A 149 7.93 5.23 -3.78
N GLY A 150 7.48 4.78 -2.61
CA GLY A 150 6.34 3.86 -2.51
C GLY A 150 5.06 4.40 -3.14
N LEU A 151 4.64 5.63 -2.81
CA LEU A 151 3.42 6.22 -3.38
C LEU A 151 3.59 6.63 -4.85
N ALA A 152 4.80 7.03 -5.26
CA ALA A 152 5.11 7.29 -6.68
C ALA A 152 4.98 6.03 -7.53
N ILE A 153 5.46 4.88 -7.02
CA ILE A 153 5.32 3.57 -7.66
C ILE A 153 3.83 3.19 -7.77
N VAL A 154 3.06 3.34 -6.69
CA VAL A 154 1.61 3.08 -6.69
C VAL A 154 0.92 3.92 -7.76
N SER A 155 1.19 5.23 -7.80
CA SER A 155 0.60 6.14 -8.77
C SER A 155 0.91 5.73 -10.21
N GLU A 156 2.16 5.31 -10.47
CA GLU A 156 2.59 4.85 -11.79
C GLU A 156 1.88 3.56 -12.23
N ILE A 157 1.82 2.54 -11.35
CA ILE A 157 1.15 1.26 -11.65
C ILE A 157 -0.34 1.51 -11.93
N VAL A 158 -1.01 2.29 -11.08
CA VAL A 158 -2.44 2.60 -11.22
C VAL A 158 -2.69 3.33 -12.54
N ARG A 159 -1.89 4.33 -12.89
CA ARG A 159 -2.00 5.07 -14.15
C ARG A 159 -1.77 4.17 -15.36
N ASN A 160 -0.75 3.32 -15.34
CA ASN A 160 -0.40 2.43 -16.45
C ASN A 160 -1.42 1.29 -16.64
N SER A 161 -2.27 1.06 -15.63
CA SER A 161 -3.37 0.09 -15.68
C SER A 161 -4.75 0.73 -15.90
N ASN A 162 -4.81 1.97 -16.39
CA ASN A 162 -6.04 2.74 -16.62
C ASN A 162 -6.88 2.97 -15.34
N GLY A 163 -6.24 2.97 -14.18
CA GLY A 163 -6.86 3.30 -12.91
C GLY A 163 -6.73 4.78 -12.53
N ALA A 164 -7.38 5.16 -11.45
CA ALA A 164 -7.23 6.45 -10.80
C ALA A 164 -6.91 6.26 -9.32
N LEU A 165 -6.03 7.11 -8.79
CA LEU A 165 -5.60 7.12 -7.40
C LEU A 165 -5.90 8.48 -6.80
N HIS A 166 -6.52 8.49 -5.63
CA HIS A 166 -6.84 9.69 -4.87
C HIS A 166 -6.45 9.52 -3.41
N ALA A 167 -5.88 10.57 -2.83
CA ALA A 167 -5.55 10.64 -1.41
C ALA A 167 -6.34 11.76 -0.74
N SER A 168 -6.82 11.50 0.47
CA SER A 168 -7.53 12.49 1.28
C SER A 168 -7.34 12.18 2.77
N ASN A 169 -7.79 13.10 3.61
CA ASN A 169 -7.90 12.85 5.05
C ASN A 169 -9.35 12.49 5.40
N HIS A 170 -9.51 11.57 6.35
CA HIS A 170 -10.83 11.29 6.92
C HIS A 170 -11.21 12.38 7.93
N PRO A 171 -12.49 12.81 7.99
CA PRO A 171 -12.93 13.86 8.94
C PRO A 171 -12.63 13.52 10.42
N GLU A 172 -12.65 12.25 10.79
CA GLU A 172 -12.33 11.77 12.13
C GLU A 172 -10.82 11.51 12.35
N GLY A 173 -9.97 11.87 11.39
CA GLY A 173 -8.53 11.64 11.40
C GLY A 173 -8.10 10.42 10.59
N GLY A 174 -6.82 10.41 10.21
CA GLY A 174 -6.19 9.37 9.40
C GLY A 174 -6.25 9.63 7.90
N ALA A 175 -5.41 8.92 7.16
CA ALA A 175 -5.36 9.01 5.71
C ALA A 175 -6.34 8.03 5.04
N VAL A 176 -6.83 8.43 3.88
CA VAL A 176 -7.69 7.61 3.02
C VAL A 176 -7.09 7.59 1.62
N MET A 177 -6.72 6.40 1.17
CA MET A 177 -6.30 6.14 -0.20
C MET A 177 -7.44 5.47 -0.95
N THR A 178 -7.87 6.06 -2.06
CA THR A 178 -8.94 5.51 -2.91
C THR A 178 -8.38 5.21 -4.29
N LEU A 179 -8.51 3.94 -4.70
CA LEU A 179 -8.15 3.48 -6.03
C LEU A 179 -9.42 3.09 -6.78
N THR A 180 -9.44 3.39 -8.07
CA THR A 180 -10.60 3.11 -8.91
C THR A 180 -10.13 2.60 -10.27
N TRP A 181 -10.69 1.48 -10.71
CA TRP A 181 -10.52 0.96 -12.06
C TRP A 181 -11.87 0.77 -12.75
N PRO A 182 -11.94 0.90 -14.09
CA PRO A 182 -13.02 0.28 -14.83
C PRO A 182 -13.09 -1.20 -14.48
N GLU A 183 -14.28 -1.77 -14.41
CA GLU A 183 -14.44 -3.21 -14.28
C GLU A 183 -13.84 -3.89 -15.52
N TRP A 184 -13.08 -4.97 -15.31
CA TRP A 184 -12.57 -5.78 -16.39
C TRP A 184 -13.71 -6.61 -16.97
N GLY A 185 -14.22 -6.24 -18.15
CA GLY A 185 -15.25 -6.98 -18.86
C GLY A 185 -14.69 -7.88 -19.96
N GLU A 186 -15.51 -8.77 -20.47
CA GLU A 186 -15.16 -9.75 -21.53
C GLU A 186 -14.80 -9.12 -22.89
N GLU A 187 -14.80 -7.80 -23.03
CA GLU A 187 -14.55 -7.09 -24.30
C GLU A 187 -13.05 -6.91 -24.64
N HIS A 188 -12.15 -7.55 -23.92
CA HIS A 188 -10.70 -7.42 -24.13
C HIS A 188 -10.00 -8.76 -24.45
N GLU A 189 -10.70 -9.68 -25.17
CA GLU A 189 -10.07 -10.82 -25.85
C GLU A 189 -9.50 -10.44 -27.23
#